data_ee87bdffdbb509c5855bca934b72fab7
#
_entry.id   ee87bdffdbb509c5855bca934b72fab7
#
_cell.length_a   1.000
_cell.length_b   1.000
_cell.length_c   1.000
_cell.angle_alpha   90.00
_cell.angle_beta   90.00
_cell.angle_gamma   90.00
#
_symmetry.space_group_name_H-M   'P 1'
#
loop_
_entity.id
_entity.type
_entity.pdbx_description
1 polymer ?
#
loop_
_entity_poly.entity_id
_entity_poly.type
_entity_poly.pdbx_seq_one_letter_code
_entity_poly.pdbx_strand_id
1 'polypeptide(L)'
;ASIMSGFTYATLTTAIQDYTEVDSNVLTSTITNQFIENAELRILRDAPIDAYKKQKIGNFVTGQDTINVPAKTLFVKGVQVYDSTSASTGNNRWLEKKDESYLQEYVPSTETAARGQPKYYAMFGGATGVSDTDSGRLFVAPAPDTTYTFKIHYETIPDGLSSSNTTTYISQYFGN
;
A
#
# COMPACT_ATOMS: atom_id res chain seq x y z
N ALA A 1 14.04 26.60 19.65
CA ALA A 1 12.95 25.63 19.70
C ALA A 1 13.57 24.24 19.73
N SER A 2 13.44 23.54 20.88
CA SER A 2 13.88 22.15 20.99
C SER A 2 13.02 21.32 20.04
N ILE A 3 13.63 20.78 19.02
CA ILE A 3 12.98 19.76 18.19
C ILE A 3 12.81 18.56 19.12
N MET A 4 11.55 18.22 19.43
CA MET A 4 11.25 17.03 20.21
C MET A 4 11.84 15.84 19.43
N SER A 5 12.88 15.24 19.98
CA SER A 5 13.52 14.07 19.41
C SER A 5 12.60 12.88 19.68
N GLY A 6 11.98 12.34 18.64
CA GLY A 6 11.20 11.13 18.75
C GLY A 6 12.06 9.93 19.17
N PHE A 7 11.42 8.81 19.45
CA PHE A 7 12.12 7.58 19.80
C PHE A 7 12.70 6.87 18.59
N THR A 8 13.90 6.33 18.75
CA THR A 8 14.41 5.22 17.92
C THR A 8 14.05 3.89 18.58
N TYR A 9 14.19 2.79 17.85
CA TYR A 9 13.98 1.46 18.42
C TYR A 9 14.81 1.24 19.70
N ALA A 10 16.10 1.59 19.67
CA ALA A 10 16.99 1.41 20.82
C ALA A 10 16.58 2.28 22.02
N THR A 11 16.28 3.56 21.79
CA THR A 11 15.89 4.46 22.89
C THR A 11 14.52 4.10 23.46
N LEU A 12 13.58 3.64 22.64
CA LEU A 12 12.28 3.18 23.11
C LEU A 12 12.40 1.89 23.93
N THR A 13 13.22 0.93 23.48
CA THR A 13 13.44 -0.31 24.23
C THR A 13 14.05 -0.05 25.60
N THR A 14 15.05 0.84 25.67
CA THR A 14 15.66 1.25 26.94
C THR A 14 14.62 1.94 27.82
N ALA A 15 13.84 2.89 27.30
CA ALA A 15 12.82 3.58 28.07
C ALA A 15 11.74 2.62 28.61
N ILE A 16 11.34 1.61 27.86
CA ILE A 16 10.40 0.57 28.33
C ILE A 16 10.99 -0.21 29.50
N GLN A 17 12.26 -0.62 29.40
CA GLN A 17 12.95 -1.35 30.47
C GLN A 17 13.10 -0.51 31.72
N ASP A 18 13.53 0.74 31.58
CA ASP A 18 13.67 1.68 32.71
C ASP A 18 12.32 1.97 33.39
N TYR A 19 11.26 2.16 32.59
CA TYR A 19 9.92 2.43 33.13
C TYR A 19 9.30 1.24 33.86
N THR A 20 9.55 0.03 33.37
CA THR A 20 9.01 -1.20 33.97
C THR A 20 9.89 -1.75 35.09
N GLU A 21 11.12 -1.21 35.26
CA GLU A 21 12.14 -1.74 36.19
C GLU A 21 12.46 -3.23 35.98
N VAL A 22 12.35 -3.70 34.71
CA VAL A 22 12.54 -5.10 34.32
C VAL A 22 13.72 -5.21 33.38
N ASP A 23 14.65 -6.11 33.71
CA ASP A 23 15.82 -6.29 32.89
C ASP A 23 15.54 -7.10 31.61
N SER A 24 16.51 -7.13 30.69
CA SER A 24 16.41 -7.80 29.39
C SER A 24 16.29 -9.33 29.46
N ASN A 25 16.53 -9.95 30.61
CA ASN A 25 16.37 -11.40 30.79
C ASN A 25 14.91 -11.79 30.96
N VAL A 26 14.10 -10.87 31.48
CA VAL A 26 12.65 -11.07 31.65
C VAL A 26 11.90 -10.44 30.49
N LEU A 27 12.22 -9.17 30.17
CA LEU A 27 11.65 -8.46 29.02
C LEU A 27 12.53 -8.68 27.79
N THR A 28 12.41 -9.86 27.19
CA THR A 28 13.21 -10.22 26.02
C THR A 28 12.87 -9.34 24.80
N SER A 29 13.78 -9.25 23.84
CA SER A 29 13.56 -8.50 22.60
C SER A 29 12.30 -8.96 21.85
N THR A 30 11.97 -10.25 21.91
CA THR A 30 10.76 -10.79 21.28
C THR A 30 9.49 -10.21 21.91
N ILE A 31 9.44 -10.17 23.24
CA ILE A 31 8.29 -9.64 23.99
C ILE A 31 8.17 -8.11 23.74
N THR A 32 9.30 -7.41 23.80
CA THR A 32 9.32 -5.97 23.54
C THR A 32 8.85 -5.64 22.13
N ASN A 33 9.28 -6.41 21.12
CA ASN A 33 8.84 -6.23 19.75
C ASN A 33 7.32 -6.43 19.59
N GLN A 34 6.76 -7.45 20.25
CA GLN A 34 5.30 -7.67 20.24
C GLN A 34 4.52 -6.49 20.85
N PHE A 35 5.02 -5.91 21.93
CA PHE A 35 4.38 -4.74 22.52
C PHE A 35 4.45 -3.51 21.62
N ILE A 36 5.60 -3.27 21.00
CA ILE A 36 5.78 -2.17 20.06
C ILE A 36 4.85 -2.36 18.84
N GLU A 37 4.82 -3.55 18.24
CA GLU A 37 3.96 -3.85 17.10
C GLU A 37 2.47 -3.66 17.44
N ASN A 38 2.03 -4.16 18.58
CA ASN A 38 0.65 -4.00 19.03
C ASN A 38 0.29 -2.53 19.29
N ALA A 39 1.21 -1.75 19.83
CA ALA A 39 1.01 -0.32 20.06
C ALA A 39 0.92 0.44 18.73
N GLU A 40 1.81 0.17 17.78
CA GLU A 40 1.78 0.78 16.44
C GLU A 40 0.49 0.43 15.69
N LEU A 41 0.07 -0.83 15.69
CA LEU A 41 -1.18 -1.27 15.06
C LEU A 41 -2.40 -0.60 15.71
N ARG A 42 -2.39 -0.41 17.02
CA ARG A 42 -3.47 0.29 17.71
C ARG A 42 -3.54 1.77 17.32
N ILE A 43 -2.39 2.45 17.27
CA ILE A 43 -2.32 3.85 16.83
C ILE A 43 -2.81 3.98 15.38
N LEU A 44 -2.38 3.10 14.49
CA LEU A 44 -2.80 3.09 13.08
C LEU A 44 -4.30 2.87 12.90
N ARG A 45 -4.91 2.05 13.76
CA ARG A 45 -6.35 1.82 13.72
C ARG A 45 -7.15 3.01 14.23
N ASP A 46 -6.65 3.67 15.26
CA ASP A 46 -7.40 4.71 15.98
C ASP A 46 -7.12 6.12 15.39
N ALA A 47 -5.98 6.32 14.71
CA ALA A 47 -5.60 7.58 14.10
C ALA A 47 -5.38 7.47 12.58
N PRO A 48 -6.16 8.18 11.75
CA PRO A 48 -5.92 8.23 10.31
C PRO A 48 -4.65 9.04 10.03
N ILE A 49 -3.57 8.35 9.63
CA ILE A 49 -2.29 8.98 9.35
C ILE A 49 -2.09 9.09 7.84
N ASP A 50 -2.09 10.32 7.32
CA ASP A 50 -1.94 10.60 5.89
C ASP A 50 -0.58 10.18 5.32
N ALA A 51 0.45 10.06 6.17
CA ALA A 51 1.78 9.62 5.76
C ALA A 51 1.82 8.22 5.13
N TYR A 52 0.81 7.39 5.37
CA TYR A 52 0.72 6.03 4.80
C TYR A 52 -0.13 5.95 3.54
N LYS A 53 -0.68 7.07 3.09
CA LYS A 53 -1.29 7.19 1.77
C LYS A 53 -0.19 7.32 0.72
N LYS A 54 -0.15 6.39 -0.21
CA LYS A 54 0.88 6.31 -1.26
C LYS A 54 0.27 6.27 -2.65
N GLN A 55 1.10 6.56 -3.62
CA GLN A 55 0.76 6.47 -5.04
C GLN A 55 1.80 5.59 -5.73
N LYS A 56 1.34 4.66 -6.57
CA LYS A 56 2.17 3.91 -7.50
C LYS A 56 1.83 4.32 -8.92
N ILE A 57 2.84 4.73 -9.65
CA ILE A 57 2.74 5.02 -11.10
C ILE A 57 3.32 3.81 -11.83
N GLY A 58 2.68 3.40 -12.90
CA GLY A 58 3.12 2.35 -13.80
C GLY A 58 2.46 2.46 -15.14
N ASN A 59 2.83 1.59 -16.07
CA ASN A 59 2.23 1.53 -17.39
C ASN A 59 1.44 0.25 -17.56
N PHE A 60 0.29 0.36 -18.21
CA PHE A 60 -0.44 -0.81 -18.67
C PHE A 60 0.35 -1.54 -19.75
N VAL A 61 0.19 -2.84 -19.79
CA VAL A 61 0.67 -3.67 -20.91
C VAL A 61 -0.48 -3.88 -21.86
N THR A 62 -0.26 -3.61 -23.14
CA THR A 62 -1.28 -3.77 -24.18
C THR A 62 -1.87 -5.19 -24.17
N GLY A 63 -3.18 -5.28 -24.12
CA GLY A 63 -3.91 -6.55 -24.07
C GLY A 63 -3.93 -7.26 -22.73
N GLN A 64 -3.28 -6.72 -21.69
CA GLN A 64 -3.31 -7.28 -20.34
C GLN A 64 -4.35 -6.53 -19.50
N ASP A 65 -5.35 -7.24 -19.04
CA ASP A 65 -6.46 -6.71 -18.25
C ASP A 65 -6.19 -6.66 -16.74
N THR A 66 -4.97 -7.00 -16.31
CA THR A 66 -4.59 -7.06 -14.90
C THR A 66 -3.39 -6.19 -14.59
N ILE A 67 -3.38 -5.60 -13.41
CA ILE A 67 -2.22 -4.89 -12.83
C ILE A 67 -1.99 -5.35 -11.41
N ASN A 68 -0.71 -5.41 -11.00
CA ASN A 68 -0.35 -5.83 -9.67
C ASN A 68 -0.47 -4.67 -8.67
N VAL A 69 -1.08 -4.97 -7.54
CA VAL A 69 -1.20 -4.07 -6.41
C VAL A 69 0.11 -4.09 -5.62
N PRO A 70 0.65 -2.95 -5.18
CA PRO A 70 1.88 -2.93 -4.38
C PRO A 70 1.79 -3.81 -3.13
N ALA A 71 2.94 -4.39 -2.74
CA ALA A 71 3.04 -5.14 -1.51
C ALA A 71 2.62 -4.31 -0.29
N LYS A 72 2.12 -4.97 0.75
CA LYS A 72 1.65 -4.35 1.99
C LYS A 72 0.53 -3.31 1.79
N THR A 73 -0.20 -3.38 0.69
CA THR A 73 -1.40 -2.56 0.49
C THR A 73 -2.52 -3.04 1.41
N LEU A 74 -3.03 -2.14 2.24
CA LEU A 74 -4.19 -2.40 3.08
C LEU A 74 -5.48 -2.31 2.25
N PHE A 75 -5.64 -1.21 1.51
CA PHE A 75 -6.72 -1.05 0.55
C PHE A 75 -6.37 -0.02 -0.53
N VAL A 76 -7.00 -0.19 -1.69
CA VAL A 76 -6.87 0.72 -2.83
C VAL A 76 -7.97 1.77 -2.74
N LYS A 77 -7.58 3.04 -2.74
CA LYS A 77 -8.51 4.19 -2.73
C LYS A 77 -9.11 4.44 -4.10
N GLY A 78 -8.32 4.25 -5.14
CA GLY A 78 -8.74 4.44 -6.52
C GLY A 78 -7.61 4.29 -7.52
N VAL A 79 -7.98 4.22 -8.77
CA VAL A 79 -7.05 4.10 -9.90
C VAL A 79 -7.35 5.20 -10.90
N GLN A 80 -6.30 5.87 -11.37
CA GLN A 80 -6.37 6.83 -12.47
C GLN A 80 -5.68 6.25 -13.70
N VAL A 81 -6.18 6.59 -14.86
CA VAL A 81 -5.54 6.35 -16.15
C VAL A 81 -5.22 7.66 -16.83
N TYR A 82 -4.07 7.72 -17.46
CA TYR A 82 -3.64 8.84 -18.29
C TYR A 82 -3.76 8.44 -19.75
N ASP A 83 -4.21 9.34 -20.62
CA ASP A 83 -4.34 9.11 -22.06
C ASP A 83 -2.99 9.15 -22.79
N SER A 84 -1.90 9.05 -22.08
CA SER A 84 -0.54 9.07 -22.59
C SER A 84 0.34 8.02 -21.86
N THR A 85 1.51 7.78 -22.42
CA THR A 85 2.55 6.92 -21.80
C THR A 85 3.30 7.62 -20.66
N SER A 86 2.93 8.86 -20.32
CA SER A 86 3.56 9.63 -19.24
C SER A 86 2.50 10.28 -18.35
N ALA A 87 2.62 10.08 -17.04
CA ALA A 87 1.76 10.72 -16.05
C ALA A 87 1.91 12.26 -15.96
N SER A 88 2.92 12.82 -16.61
CA SER A 88 3.17 14.28 -16.59
C SER A 88 2.57 15.03 -17.75
N THR A 89 2.15 14.35 -18.82
CA THR A 89 1.73 14.98 -20.08
C THR A 89 0.33 14.62 -20.56
N GLY A 90 -0.31 13.62 -19.96
CA GLY A 90 -1.64 13.16 -20.36
C GLY A 90 -2.76 13.74 -19.50
N ASN A 91 -3.96 13.81 -20.06
CA ASN A 91 -5.16 14.01 -19.26
C ASN A 91 -5.44 12.78 -18.44
N ASN A 92 -5.81 12.96 -17.19
CA ASN A 92 -6.14 11.84 -16.31
C ASN A 92 -7.66 11.72 -16.11
N ARG A 93 -8.09 10.49 -15.87
CA ARG A 93 -9.44 10.21 -15.41
C ARG A 93 -9.40 9.11 -14.35
N TRP A 94 -10.35 9.15 -13.43
CA TRP A 94 -10.56 8.07 -12.49
C TRP A 94 -11.26 6.90 -13.17
N LEU A 95 -10.79 5.68 -12.88
CA LEU A 95 -11.51 4.48 -13.20
C LEU A 95 -12.64 4.29 -12.18
N GLU A 96 -13.79 3.85 -12.64
CA GLU A 96 -14.91 3.54 -11.77
C GLU A 96 -14.76 2.12 -11.22
N LYS A 97 -14.90 1.97 -9.90
CA LYS A 97 -14.86 0.65 -9.26
C LYS A 97 -16.16 -0.10 -9.53
N LYS A 98 -16.04 -1.31 -10.04
CA LYS A 98 -17.14 -2.24 -10.29
C LYS A 98 -16.84 -3.59 -9.67
N ASP A 99 -17.84 -4.47 -9.69
CA ASP A 99 -17.67 -5.87 -9.33
C ASP A 99 -16.95 -6.63 -10.44
N GLU A 100 -16.22 -7.68 -10.10
CA GLU A 100 -15.49 -8.50 -11.08
C GLU A 100 -16.44 -9.10 -12.13
N SER A 101 -17.59 -9.60 -11.69
CA SER A 101 -18.61 -10.15 -12.60
C SER A 101 -19.08 -9.13 -13.63
N TYR A 102 -19.25 -7.86 -13.23
CA TYR A 102 -19.61 -6.79 -14.16
C TYR A 102 -18.54 -6.57 -15.23
N LEU A 103 -17.25 -6.58 -14.86
CA LEU A 103 -16.17 -6.38 -15.83
C LEU A 103 -16.13 -7.51 -16.86
N GLN A 104 -16.33 -8.74 -16.43
CA GLN A 104 -16.34 -9.90 -17.31
C GLN A 104 -17.53 -9.93 -18.26
N GLU A 105 -18.70 -9.46 -17.82
CA GLU A 105 -19.86 -9.30 -18.69
C GLU A 105 -19.72 -8.11 -19.64
N TYR A 106 -19.14 -7.00 -19.17
CA TYR A 106 -18.96 -5.78 -19.96
C TYR A 106 -17.99 -5.97 -21.11
N VAL A 107 -16.85 -6.64 -20.88
CA VAL A 107 -15.86 -6.98 -21.90
C VAL A 107 -15.39 -8.41 -21.66
N PRO A 108 -16.07 -9.40 -22.22
CA PRO A 108 -15.76 -10.81 -22.01
C PRO A 108 -14.50 -11.29 -22.74
N SER A 109 -13.76 -10.42 -23.43
CA SER A 109 -12.63 -10.78 -24.26
C SER A 109 -11.51 -9.76 -24.18
N THR A 110 -10.26 -10.25 -24.21
CA THR A 110 -9.04 -9.44 -24.35
C THR A 110 -8.54 -9.36 -25.80
N GLU A 111 -9.34 -9.85 -26.75
CA GLU A 111 -9.04 -9.78 -28.18
C GLU A 111 -8.86 -8.35 -28.65
N THR A 112 -8.05 -8.15 -29.67
CA THR A 112 -7.65 -6.82 -30.15
C THR A 112 -8.84 -5.91 -30.44
N ALA A 113 -9.93 -6.47 -30.99
CA ALA A 113 -11.15 -5.71 -31.30
C ALA A 113 -11.92 -5.21 -30.06
N ALA A 114 -11.71 -5.85 -28.90
CA ALA A 114 -12.38 -5.51 -27.65
C ALA A 114 -11.54 -4.57 -26.75
N ARG A 115 -10.31 -4.25 -27.14
CA ARG A 115 -9.39 -3.40 -26.38
C ARG A 115 -9.74 -1.93 -26.50
N GLY A 116 -9.35 -1.19 -25.49
CA GLY A 116 -9.51 0.27 -25.48
C GLY A 116 -8.91 0.88 -24.23
N GLN A 117 -9.10 2.18 -24.04
CA GLN A 117 -8.67 2.83 -22.81
C GLN A 117 -9.50 2.30 -21.63
N PRO A 118 -8.87 1.78 -20.55
CA PRO A 118 -9.58 1.30 -19.37
C PRO A 118 -10.52 2.35 -18.77
N LYS A 119 -11.72 1.91 -18.36
CA LYS A 119 -12.75 2.76 -17.75
C LYS A 119 -13.14 2.28 -16.35
N TYR A 120 -13.09 0.98 -16.14
CA TYR A 120 -13.53 0.32 -14.92
C TYR A 120 -12.40 -0.50 -14.31
N TYR A 121 -12.44 -0.69 -13.00
CA TYR A 121 -11.57 -1.63 -12.32
C TYR A 121 -12.32 -2.41 -11.26
N ALA A 122 -11.85 -3.61 -10.99
CA ALA A 122 -12.31 -4.44 -9.88
C ALA A 122 -11.10 -4.94 -9.07
N MET A 123 -11.32 -5.10 -7.76
CA MET A 123 -10.34 -5.73 -6.89
C MET A 123 -10.46 -7.24 -7.01
N PHE A 124 -9.33 -7.91 -7.21
CA PHE A 124 -9.23 -9.35 -7.14
C PHE A 124 -8.28 -9.73 -6.02
N GLY A 125 -8.71 -10.63 -5.14
CA GLY A 125 -7.87 -11.15 -4.06
C GLY A 125 -6.64 -11.87 -4.61
N GLY A 126 -5.64 -12.12 -3.77
CA GLY A 126 -4.40 -12.75 -4.17
C GLY A 126 -4.63 -14.02 -4.98
N ALA A 127 -4.26 -13.99 -6.25
CA ALA A 127 -4.27 -15.19 -7.08
C ALA A 127 -3.12 -16.12 -6.69
N THR A 128 -3.31 -17.42 -6.84
CA THR A 128 -2.22 -18.40 -6.76
C THR A 128 -1.07 -17.98 -7.69
N GLY A 129 0.12 -17.78 -7.16
CA GLY A 129 1.28 -17.31 -7.91
C GLY A 129 1.54 -15.79 -7.85
N VAL A 130 0.80 -15.06 -7.02
CA VAL A 130 1.19 -13.69 -6.65
C VAL A 130 2.47 -13.77 -5.82
N SER A 131 3.48 -13.03 -6.22
CA SER A 131 4.74 -12.93 -5.48
C SER A 131 4.52 -12.29 -4.12
N ASP A 132 5.37 -12.61 -3.14
CA ASP A 132 5.39 -11.94 -1.83
C ASP A 132 5.59 -10.41 -1.94
N THR A 133 5.94 -9.93 -3.13
CA THR A 133 6.06 -8.50 -3.44
C THR A 133 4.76 -7.82 -3.85
N ASP A 134 3.66 -8.57 -4.03
CA ASP A 134 2.38 -8.05 -4.49
C ASP A 134 1.25 -8.40 -3.50
N SER A 135 0.39 -7.44 -3.19
CA SER A 135 -0.76 -7.64 -2.29
C SER A 135 -2.04 -8.11 -3.00
N GLY A 136 -1.98 -8.41 -4.30
CA GLY A 136 -3.13 -8.83 -5.10
C GLY A 136 -3.10 -8.24 -6.50
N ARG A 137 -4.22 -8.38 -7.21
CA ARG A 137 -4.38 -7.86 -8.57
C ARG A 137 -5.63 -7.01 -8.68
N LEU A 138 -5.58 -6.07 -9.61
CA LEU A 138 -6.73 -5.32 -10.10
C LEU A 138 -7.04 -5.80 -11.50
N PHE A 139 -8.31 -6.06 -11.78
CA PHE A 139 -8.81 -6.18 -13.14
C PHE A 139 -9.22 -4.81 -13.67
N VAL A 140 -8.96 -4.58 -14.94
CA VAL A 140 -9.39 -3.38 -15.65
C VAL A 140 -10.17 -3.76 -16.89
N ALA A 141 -11.15 -2.98 -17.25
CA ALA A 141 -11.95 -3.18 -18.44
C ALA A 141 -12.23 -1.84 -19.15
N PRO A 142 -12.15 -1.84 -20.48
CA PRO A 142 -11.57 -2.86 -21.38
C PRO A 142 -10.08 -3.07 -21.17
N ALA A 143 -9.52 -4.17 -21.68
CA ALA A 143 -8.07 -4.37 -21.72
C ALA A 143 -7.41 -3.24 -22.53
N PRO A 144 -6.25 -2.74 -22.14
CA PRO A 144 -5.61 -1.61 -22.82
C PRO A 144 -5.26 -1.93 -24.27
N ASP A 145 -5.55 -1.02 -25.19
CA ASP A 145 -5.15 -1.08 -26.60
C ASP A 145 -3.75 -0.52 -26.85
N THR A 146 -3.21 0.21 -25.88
CA THR A 146 -1.84 0.72 -25.88
C THR A 146 -1.30 0.85 -24.45
N THR A 147 -0.03 1.25 -24.33
CA THR A 147 0.64 1.48 -23.04
C THR A 147 0.21 2.83 -22.42
N TYR A 148 -0.96 2.88 -21.81
CA TYR A 148 -1.35 4.02 -20.98
C TYR A 148 -0.62 4.00 -19.65
N THR A 149 -0.38 5.16 -19.07
CA THR A 149 0.09 5.26 -17.69
C THR A 149 -1.08 5.15 -16.72
N PHE A 150 -0.91 4.41 -15.64
CA PHE A 150 -1.84 4.38 -14.52
C PHE A 150 -1.21 4.93 -13.23
N LYS A 151 -2.06 5.37 -12.34
CA LYS A 151 -1.69 5.74 -10.96
C LYS A 151 -2.66 5.07 -9.98
N ILE A 152 -2.13 4.21 -9.13
CA ILE A 152 -2.90 3.60 -8.03
C ILE A 152 -2.71 4.46 -6.79
N HIS A 153 -3.82 4.88 -6.18
CA HIS A 153 -3.84 5.51 -4.86
C HIS A 153 -4.22 4.46 -3.83
N TYR A 154 -3.36 4.25 -2.85
CA TYR A 154 -3.55 3.19 -1.86
C TYR A 154 -3.04 3.59 -0.48
N GLU A 155 -3.52 2.89 0.52
CA GLU A 155 -2.94 2.91 1.85
C GLU A 155 -2.10 1.67 2.09
N THR A 156 -0.93 1.86 2.66
CA THR A 156 0.02 0.78 2.96
C THR A 156 0.07 0.52 4.46
N ILE A 157 0.33 -0.74 4.82
CA ILE A 157 0.76 -1.10 6.17
C ILE A 157 2.23 -0.69 6.27
N PRO A 158 2.60 0.22 7.20
CA PRO A 158 4.00 0.60 7.36
C PRO A 158 4.83 -0.55 7.92
N ASP A 159 6.13 -0.50 7.63
CA ASP A 159 7.08 -1.33 8.34
C ASP A 159 7.16 -0.86 9.78
N GLY A 160 6.92 -1.77 10.73
CA GLY A 160 6.96 -1.49 12.15
C GLY A 160 8.36 -1.16 12.65
N LEU A 161 8.43 -0.53 13.81
CA LEU A 161 9.68 -0.22 14.49
C LEU A 161 10.38 -1.52 14.93
N SER A 162 11.64 -1.69 14.54
CA SER A 162 12.43 -2.88 14.83
C SER A 162 13.93 -2.58 14.83
N SER A 163 14.74 -3.57 15.14
CA SER A 163 16.21 -3.43 15.05
C SER A 163 16.71 -3.17 13.63
N SER A 164 15.98 -3.59 12.61
CA SER A 164 16.28 -3.34 11.19
C SER A 164 15.61 -2.08 10.64
N ASN A 165 14.51 -1.64 11.24
CA ASN A 165 13.81 -0.40 10.94
C ASN A 165 13.76 0.48 12.19
N THR A 166 14.85 1.21 12.42
CA THR A 166 15.12 1.87 13.71
C THR A 166 14.28 3.12 13.97
N THR A 167 13.57 3.63 12.97
CA THR A 167 12.69 4.80 13.08
C THR A 167 11.47 4.63 12.19
N THR A 168 10.31 5.03 12.69
CA THR A 168 9.05 5.09 11.92
C THR A 168 8.48 6.50 12.02
N TYR A 169 7.51 6.82 11.16
CA TYR A 169 6.78 8.08 11.27
C TYR A 169 6.15 8.26 12.66
N ILE A 170 5.54 7.19 13.18
CA ILE A 170 4.93 7.21 14.52
C ILE A 170 5.99 7.46 15.60
N SER A 171 7.11 6.75 15.55
CA SER A 171 8.15 6.88 16.58
C SER A 171 8.79 8.25 16.61
N GLN A 172 8.88 8.95 15.48
CA GLN A 172 9.49 10.26 15.37
C GLN A 172 8.56 11.41 15.77
N TYR A 173 7.27 11.30 15.43
CA TYR A 173 6.33 12.41 15.60
C TYR A 173 5.31 12.22 16.71
N PHE A 174 5.11 10.99 17.18
CA PHE A 174 4.14 10.66 18.24
C PHE A 174 4.79 9.93 19.44
N GLY A 175 6.10 9.91 19.51
CA GLY A 175 6.87 9.20 20.55
C GLY A 175 7.06 9.96 21.86
N ASN A 176 6.21 10.94 22.20
CA ASN A 176 6.27 11.66 23.47
C ASN A 176 4.97 11.56 24.23
#